data_6a9f53d7606078b6f35c16f6f43d746e
#
_entry.id   6a9f53d7606078b6f35c16f6f43d746e
#
_cell.length_a   1.000
_cell.length_b   1.000
_cell.length_c   1.000
_cell.angle_alpha   90.00
_cell.angle_beta   90.00
_cell.angle_gamma   90.00
#
_symmetry.space_group_name_H-M   'P 1'
#
loop_
_entity.id
_entity.type
_entity.pdbx_description
1 polymer ?
#
loop_
_entity_poly.entity_id
_entity_poly.type
_entity_poly.pdbx_seq_one_letter_code
_entity_poly.pdbx_strand_id
1 'polypeptide(L)'
;MSDLVRDYRLLIADVYELAGLSRRISEREAAGLGTTVARWHVLSTVSEAPLAVPAISRRLGQVRQAVQRVVDDLAEAGHLSVEPNPSHRRSSLYAITSEGTRLLQRLWDASESRCDVLEDSGVTHEELRQARDTLRRLSAALGS
;
A
#
# COMPACT_ATOMS: atom_id res chain seq x y z
N MET A 1 -3.74 -32.40 11.31
CA MET A 1 -3.69 -31.13 10.53
C MET A 1 -3.51 -31.52 9.08
N SER A 2 -4.35 -31.01 8.19
CA SER A 2 -4.21 -31.30 6.75
C SER A 2 -2.95 -30.66 6.19
N ASP A 3 -2.39 -31.27 5.15
CA ASP A 3 -1.21 -30.72 4.46
C ASP A 3 -1.46 -29.30 3.95
N LEU A 4 -2.69 -29.04 3.47
CA LEU A 4 -3.08 -27.70 3.02
C LEU A 4 -2.98 -26.64 4.13
N VAL A 5 -3.40 -26.96 5.35
CA VAL A 5 -3.31 -26.04 6.50
C VAL A 5 -1.85 -25.82 6.90
N ARG A 6 -1.04 -26.85 6.81
CA ARG A 6 0.40 -26.74 7.06
C ARG A 6 1.07 -25.82 6.05
N ASP A 7 0.81 -26.02 4.76
CA ASP A 7 1.36 -25.19 3.68
C ASP A 7 0.92 -23.74 3.80
N TYR A 8 -0.37 -23.52 4.11
CA TYR A 8 -0.89 -22.17 4.38
C TYR A 8 -0.11 -21.48 5.51
N ARG A 9 0.13 -22.17 6.64
CA ARG A 9 0.87 -21.57 7.77
C ARG A 9 2.31 -21.22 7.40
N LEU A 10 2.98 -22.06 6.61
CA LEU A 10 4.33 -21.78 6.10
C LEU A 10 4.32 -20.56 5.18
N LEU A 11 3.37 -20.52 4.24
CA LEU A 11 3.21 -19.37 3.36
C LEU A 11 3.00 -18.06 4.14
N ILE A 12 2.16 -18.07 5.18
CA ILE A 12 1.92 -16.88 6.00
C ILE A 12 3.19 -16.43 6.73
N ALA A 13 4.00 -17.37 7.22
CA ALA A 13 5.29 -17.02 7.82
C ALA A 13 6.21 -16.31 6.82
N ASP A 14 6.30 -16.82 5.58
CA ASP A 14 7.08 -16.19 4.51
C ASP A 14 6.53 -14.82 4.12
N VAL A 15 5.20 -14.66 4.12
CA VAL A 15 4.55 -13.36 3.87
C VAL A 15 4.94 -12.33 4.93
N TYR A 16 4.94 -12.69 6.22
CA TYR A 16 5.37 -11.79 7.29
C TYR A 16 6.84 -11.41 7.19
N GLU A 17 7.71 -12.37 6.88
CA GLU A 17 9.14 -12.11 6.70
C GLU A 17 9.38 -11.14 5.53
N LEU A 18 8.81 -11.44 4.36
CA LEU A 18 8.94 -10.60 3.17
C LEU A 18 8.35 -9.20 3.40
N ALA A 19 7.20 -9.11 4.05
CA ALA A 19 6.58 -7.82 4.39
C ALA A 19 7.50 -6.98 5.28
N GLY A 20 8.14 -7.60 6.29
CA GLY A 20 9.09 -6.92 7.17
C GLY A 20 10.34 -6.42 6.44
N LEU A 21 10.90 -7.22 5.55
CA LEU A 21 12.04 -6.85 4.70
C LEU A 21 11.67 -5.68 3.76
N SER A 22 10.56 -5.83 3.05
CA SER A 22 10.05 -4.80 2.13
C SER A 22 9.79 -3.48 2.85
N ARG A 23 9.19 -3.53 4.03
CA ARG A 23 8.91 -2.36 4.85
C ARG A 23 10.17 -1.61 5.23
N ARG A 24 11.21 -2.31 5.70
CA ARG A 24 12.49 -1.67 6.07
C ARG A 24 13.15 -0.94 4.90
N ILE A 25 13.11 -1.54 3.71
CA ILE A 25 13.64 -0.93 2.50
C ILE A 25 12.82 0.31 2.14
N SER A 26 11.49 0.19 2.14
CA SER A 26 10.57 1.30 1.82
C SER A 26 10.68 2.45 2.83
N GLU A 27 10.90 2.16 4.10
CA GLU A 27 11.12 3.19 5.14
C GLU A 27 12.37 4.03 4.85
N ARG A 28 13.46 3.41 4.41
CA ARG A 28 14.69 4.13 4.02
C ARG A 28 14.47 5.00 2.77
N GLU A 29 13.79 4.47 1.77
CA GLU A 29 13.48 5.22 0.54
C GLU A 29 12.56 6.41 0.83
N ALA A 30 11.50 6.20 1.61
CA ALA A 30 10.59 7.26 2.00
C ALA A 30 11.29 8.34 2.84
N ALA A 31 12.11 7.95 3.80
CA ALA A 31 12.88 8.88 4.63
C ALA A 31 13.84 9.74 3.78
N GLY A 32 14.47 9.15 2.77
CA GLY A 32 15.33 9.86 1.82
C GLY A 32 14.59 10.93 1.00
N LEU A 33 13.28 10.83 0.86
CA LEU A 33 12.41 11.80 0.19
C LEU A 33 11.60 12.67 1.16
N GLY A 34 11.92 12.63 2.46
CA GLY A 34 11.27 13.45 3.49
C GLY A 34 9.83 13.04 3.79
N THR A 35 9.46 11.79 3.54
CA THR A 35 8.12 11.26 3.79
C THR A 35 8.18 9.95 4.58
N THR A 36 7.05 9.25 4.69
CA THR A 36 6.91 8.00 5.43
C THR A 36 6.25 6.93 4.58
N VAL A 37 6.43 5.66 4.94
CA VAL A 37 5.75 4.53 4.29
C VAL A 37 4.23 4.64 4.44
N ALA A 38 3.74 5.10 5.59
CA ALA A 38 2.31 5.31 5.81
C ALA A 38 1.72 6.31 4.80
N ARG A 39 2.40 7.42 4.56
CA ARG A 39 2.01 8.41 3.55
C ARG A 39 2.10 7.85 2.14
N TRP A 40 3.15 7.11 1.83
CA TRP A 40 3.31 6.43 0.55
C TRP A 40 2.14 5.49 0.25
N HIS A 41 1.76 4.64 1.22
CA HIS A 41 0.64 3.72 1.05
C HIS A 41 -0.69 4.44 0.81
N VAL A 42 -0.95 5.53 1.52
CA VAL A 42 -2.16 6.34 1.31
C VAL A 42 -2.14 6.96 -0.09
N LEU A 43 -1.04 7.60 -0.50
CA LEU A 43 -0.92 8.18 -1.84
C LEU A 43 -1.14 7.13 -2.94
N SER A 44 -0.55 5.95 -2.81
CA SER A 44 -0.74 4.85 -3.76
C SER A 44 -2.20 4.40 -3.83
N THR A 45 -2.86 4.35 -2.67
CA THR A 45 -4.26 3.89 -2.58
C THR A 45 -5.23 4.85 -3.26
N VAL A 46 -4.99 6.17 -3.19
CA VAL A 46 -5.84 7.20 -3.81
C VAL A 46 -5.37 7.64 -5.19
N SER A 47 -4.30 7.05 -5.71
CA SER A 47 -3.68 7.49 -6.97
C SER A 47 -4.60 7.31 -8.18
N GLU A 48 -5.46 6.31 -8.16
CA GLU A 48 -6.37 6.01 -9.29
C GLU A 48 -7.71 6.73 -9.18
N ALA A 49 -8.20 6.94 -7.96
CA ALA A 49 -9.49 7.60 -7.72
C ALA A 49 -9.55 8.16 -6.29
N PRO A 50 -10.31 9.25 -6.07
CA PRO A 50 -10.56 9.75 -4.73
C PRO A 50 -11.25 8.71 -3.84
N LEU A 51 -10.84 8.63 -2.58
CA LEU A 51 -11.40 7.72 -1.59
C LEU A 51 -11.68 8.41 -0.26
N ALA A 52 -12.69 7.93 0.44
CA ALA A 52 -12.95 8.30 1.82
C ALA A 52 -12.09 7.47 2.79
N VAL A 53 -11.85 8.00 4.00
CA VAL A 53 -11.05 7.34 5.03
C VAL A 53 -11.49 5.89 5.31
N PRO A 54 -12.79 5.56 5.43
CA PRO A 54 -13.19 4.17 5.63
C PRO A 54 -12.74 3.20 4.53
N ALA A 55 -12.75 3.65 3.27
CA ALA A 55 -12.30 2.84 2.14
C ALA A 55 -10.77 2.65 2.15
N ILE A 56 -10.02 3.70 2.45
CA ILE A 56 -8.55 3.64 2.60
C ILE A 56 -8.19 2.69 3.74
N SER A 57 -8.85 2.82 4.87
CA SER A 57 -8.67 1.98 6.06
C SER A 57 -8.86 0.49 5.76
N ARG A 58 -9.92 0.14 5.02
CA ARG A 58 -10.16 -1.24 4.61
C ARG A 58 -9.06 -1.78 3.68
N ARG A 59 -8.62 -0.98 2.71
CA ARG A 59 -7.60 -1.40 1.75
C ARG A 59 -6.23 -1.59 2.39
N LEU A 60 -5.89 -0.76 3.35
CA LEU A 60 -4.59 -0.82 4.03
C LEU A 60 -4.60 -1.72 5.28
N GLY A 61 -5.77 -2.19 5.71
CA GLY A 61 -5.89 -2.99 6.94
C GLY A 61 -5.51 -2.21 8.20
N GLN A 62 -5.75 -0.90 8.22
CA GLN A 62 -5.40 -0.01 9.33
C GLN A 62 -6.65 0.62 9.93
N VAL A 63 -6.55 1.05 11.20
CA VAL A 63 -7.65 1.72 11.89
C VAL A 63 -7.90 3.12 11.29
N ARG A 64 -9.16 3.54 11.26
CA ARG A 64 -9.58 4.82 10.66
C ARG A 64 -8.87 6.02 11.26
N GLN A 65 -8.65 6.03 12.58
CA GLN A 65 -7.98 7.12 13.27
C GLN A 65 -6.54 7.31 12.79
N ALA A 66 -5.80 6.23 12.57
CA ALA A 66 -4.44 6.29 12.02
C ALA A 66 -4.43 6.82 10.58
N VAL A 67 -5.37 6.34 9.76
CA VAL A 67 -5.52 6.81 8.37
C VAL A 67 -5.92 8.29 8.33
N GLN A 68 -6.85 8.72 9.19
CA GLN A 68 -7.28 10.13 9.27
C GLN A 68 -6.10 11.05 9.54
N ARG A 69 -5.22 10.67 10.46
CA ARG A 69 -4.01 11.45 10.76
C ARG A 69 -3.10 11.60 9.54
N VAL A 70 -2.89 10.51 8.81
CA VAL A 70 -2.03 10.52 7.62
C VAL A 70 -2.64 11.36 6.49
N VAL A 71 -3.94 11.24 6.22
CA VAL A 71 -4.59 12.07 5.18
C VAL A 71 -4.62 13.54 5.55
N ASP A 72 -4.79 13.88 6.83
CA ASP A 72 -4.72 15.26 7.30
C ASP A 72 -3.32 15.85 7.08
N ASP A 73 -2.28 15.12 7.43
CA ASP A 73 -0.88 15.53 7.21
C ASP A 73 -0.58 15.72 5.72
N LEU A 74 -1.05 14.80 4.88
CA LEU A 74 -0.88 14.89 3.43
C LEU A 74 -1.65 16.06 2.82
N ALA A 75 -2.85 16.34 3.30
CA ALA A 75 -3.65 17.48 2.87
C ALA A 75 -2.97 18.81 3.28
N GLU A 76 -2.46 18.91 4.49
CA GLU A 76 -1.72 20.08 4.98
C GLU A 76 -0.44 20.31 4.16
N ALA A 77 0.25 19.25 3.78
CA ALA A 77 1.44 19.32 2.94
C ALA A 77 1.14 19.61 1.45
N GLY A 78 -0.12 19.65 1.05
CA GLY A 78 -0.53 19.89 -0.33
C GLY A 78 -0.48 18.67 -1.26
N HIS A 79 -0.30 17.48 -0.71
CA HIS A 79 -0.25 16.22 -1.48
C HIS A 79 -1.62 15.60 -1.73
N LEU A 80 -2.61 15.94 -0.91
CA LEU A 80 -4.01 15.55 -1.08
C LEU A 80 -4.90 16.81 -1.08
N SER A 81 -5.98 16.75 -1.82
CA SER A 81 -7.10 17.69 -1.72
C SER A 81 -8.30 17.00 -1.08
N VAL A 82 -9.09 17.78 -0.35
CA VAL A 82 -10.33 17.33 0.28
C VAL A 82 -11.50 17.70 -0.61
N GLU A 83 -12.33 16.73 -0.97
CA GLU A 83 -13.49 16.92 -1.83
C GLU A 83 -14.77 16.50 -1.11
N PRO A 84 -15.92 17.15 -1.42
CA PRO A 84 -17.20 16.69 -0.94
C PRO A 84 -17.50 15.27 -1.47
N ASN A 85 -18.07 14.42 -0.62
CA ASN A 85 -18.51 13.10 -1.02
C ASN A 85 -20.03 13.13 -1.31
N PRO A 86 -20.45 13.01 -2.58
CA PRO A 86 -21.87 13.05 -2.94
C PRO A 86 -22.67 11.88 -2.37
N SER A 87 -22.00 10.75 -2.09
CA SER A 87 -22.63 9.56 -1.51
C SER A 87 -22.72 9.57 0.01
N HIS A 88 -21.92 10.40 0.69
CA HIS A 88 -21.84 10.45 2.15
C HIS A 88 -21.41 11.82 2.65
N ARG A 89 -22.34 12.60 3.20
CA ARG A 89 -22.07 13.98 3.65
C ARG A 89 -21.06 14.09 4.80
N ARG A 90 -20.89 13.02 5.60
CA ARG A 90 -20.00 13.00 6.77
C ARG A 90 -18.59 12.50 6.48
N SER A 91 -18.36 11.95 5.31
CA SER A 91 -17.06 11.41 4.90
C SER A 91 -16.59 12.13 3.66
N SER A 92 -15.60 13.00 3.81
CA SER A 92 -14.95 13.63 2.68
C SER A 92 -14.20 12.63 1.81
N LEU A 93 -14.04 12.96 0.53
CA LEU A 93 -13.14 12.26 -0.38
C LEU A 93 -11.77 12.93 -0.36
N TYR A 94 -10.74 12.12 -0.43
CA TYR A 94 -9.36 12.60 -0.56
C TYR A 94 -8.85 12.22 -1.94
N ALA A 95 -8.39 13.22 -2.68
CA ALA A 95 -7.85 13.07 -4.02
C ALA A 95 -6.38 13.44 -4.04
N ILE A 96 -5.58 12.74 -4.84
CA ILE A 96 -4.18 13.08 -5.02
C ILE A 96 -4.05 14.37 -5.84
N THR A 97 -3.18 15.27 -5.40
CA THR A 97 -2.86 16.51 -6.13
C THR A 97 -1.70 16.26 -7.11
N SER A 98 -1.41 17.25 -7.95
CA SER A 98 -0.21 17.22 -8.81
C SER A 98 1.07 17.09 -7.99
N GLU A 99 1.15 17.77 -6.85
CA GLU A 99 2.28 17.65 -5.91
C GLU A 99 2.37 16.22 -5.33
N GLY A 100 1.24 15.65 -4.93
CA GLY A 100 1.17 14.26 -4.44
C GLY A 100 1.57 13.26 -5.50
N THR A 101 1.15 13.46 -6.75
CA THR A 101 1.53 12.61 -7.89
C THR A 101 3.04 12.67 -8.14
N ARG A 102 3.65 13.86 -8.06
CA ARG A 102 5.11 14.01 -8.20
C ARG A 102 5.87 13.29 -7.08
N LEU A 103 5.40 13.40 -5.84
CA LEU A 103 6.00 12.68 -4.72
C LEU A 103 5.89 11.16 -4.91
N LEU A 104 4.72 10.67 -5.30
CA LEU A 104 4.49 9.24 -5.56
C LEU A 104 5.39 8.73 -6.68
N GLN A 105 5.56 9.49 -7.76
CA GLN A 105 6.47 9.14 -8.85
C GLN A 105 7.93 9.04 -8.37
N ARG A 106 8.38 9.98 -7.55
CA ARG A 106 9.73 9.93 -6.96
C ARG A 106 9.92 8.70 -6.07
N LEU A 107 8.91 8.28 -5.34
CA LEU A 107 8.92 7.07 -4.53
C LEU A 107 9.01 5.81 -5.40
N TRP A 108 8.29 5.78 -6.50
CA TRP A 108 8.39 4.67 -7.46
C TRP A 108 9.76 4.61 -8.12
N ASP A 109 10.29 5.75 -8.54
CA ASP A 109 11.63 5.84 -9.15
C ASP A 109 12.71 5.35 -8.16
N ALA A 110 12.60 5.70 -6.89
CA ALA A 110 13.48 5.18 -5.84
C ALA A 110 13.38 3.65 -5.70
N SER A 111 12.19 3.09 -5.90
CA SER A 111 11.96 1.65 -5.84
C SER A 111 12.59 0.88 -7.02
N GLU A 112 12.82 1.53 -8.14
CA GLU A 112 13.46 0.91 -9.31
C GLU A 112 14.89 0.43 -9.03
N SER A 113 15.55 0.98 -8.02
CA SER A 113 16.86 0.50 -7.57
C SER A 113 16.87 -0.98 -7.14
N ARG A 114 15.68 -1.55 -6.91
CA ARG A 114 15.52 -2.98 -6.59
C ARG A 114 15.44 -3.88 -7.82
N CYS A 115 15.35 -3.30 -9.01
CA CYS A 115 15.16 -4.06 -10.25
C CYS A 115 16.25 -5.13 -10.41
N ASP A 116 17.51 -4.74 -10.27
CA ASP A 116 18.66 -5.64 -10.38
C ASP A 116 18.58 -6.80 -9.38
N VAL A 117 18.20 -6.51 -8.13
CA VAL A 117 18.06 -7.53 -7.09
C VAL A 117 16.93 -8.51 -7.42
N LEU A 118 15.82 -8.01 -7.95
CA LEU A 118 14.69 -8.84 -8.35
C LEU A 118 15.04 -9.71 -9.57
N GLU A 119 15.73 -9.14 -10.55
CA GLU A 119 16.20 -9.89 -11.72
C GLU A 119 17.21 -10.97 -11.33
N ASP A 120 18.16 -10.66 -10.47
CA ASP A 120 19.16 -11.62 -9.96
C ASP A 120 18.54 -12.74 -9.14
N SER A 121 17.37 -12.53 -8.53
CA SER A 121 16.65 -13.57 -7.80
C SER A 121 16.13 -14.70 -8.69
N GLY A 122 16.02 -14.45 -10.00
CA GLY A 122 15.47 -15.40 -10.98
C GLY A 122 13.94 -15.52 -10.94
N VAL A 123 13.26 -14.70 -10.12
CA VAL A 123 11.79 -14.67 -10.05
C VAL A 123 11.22 -14.04 -11.30
N THR A 124 10.29 -14.70 -11.96
CA THR A 124 9.65 -14.24 -13.19
C THR A 124 8.41 -13.38 -12.93
N HIS A 125 8.03 -12.59 -13.93
CA HIS A 125 6.75 -11.86 -13.91
C HIS A 125 5.55 -12.78 -13.70
N GLU A 126 5.58 -13.97 -14.32
CA GLU A 126 4.49 -14.94 -14.19
C GLU A 126 4.39 -15.46 -12.77
N GLU A 127 5.50 -15.81 -12.14
CA GLU A 127 5.53 -16.25 -10.74
C GLU A 127 5.00 -15.16 -9.79
N LEU A 128 5.35 -13.91 -10.01
CA LEU A 128 4.82 -12.80 -9.21
C LEU A 128 3.31 -12.63 -9.39
N ARG A 129 2.80 -12.76 -10.62
CA ARG A 129 1.35 -12.69 -10.89
C ARG A 129 0.61 -13.84 -10.23
N GLN A 130 1.13 -15.06 -10.32
CA GLN A 130 0.54 -16.24 -9.68
C GLN A 130 0.54 -16.12 -8.15
N ALA A 131 1.64 -15.66 -7.55
CA ALA A 131 1.73 -15.41 -6.12
C ALA A 131 0.69 -14.38 -5.68
N ARG A 132 0.56 -13.29 -6.42
CA ARG A 132 -0.40 -12.22 -6.17
C ARG A 132 -1.86 -12.70 -6.27
N ASP A 133 -2.17 -13.51 -7.27
CA ASP A 133 -3.49 -14.13 -7.42
C ASP A 133 -3.82 -15.04 -6.24
N THR A 134 -2.89 -15.90 -5.84
CA THR A 134 -3.06 -16.79 -4.69
C THR A 134 -3.32 -16.02 -3.41
N LEU A 135 -2.53 -14.97 -3.13
CA LEU A 135 -2.71 -14.12 -1.95
C LEU A 135 -4.09 -13.43 -1.95
N ARG A 136 -4.55 -12.94 -3.09
CA ARG A 136 -5.88 -12.31 -3.21
C ARG A 136 -7.01 -13.29 -2.95
N ARG A 137 -6.92 -14.52 -3.47
CA ARG A 137 -7.92 -15.56 -3.23
C ARG A 137 -7.99 -15.94 -1.75
N LEU A 138 -6.83 -16.07 -1.09
CA LEU A 138 -6.77 -16.32 0.36
C LEU A 138 -7.39 -15.18 1.16
N SER A 139 -7.06 -13.93 0.82
CA SER A 139 -7.62 -12.76 1.48
C SER A 139 -9.13 -12.67 1.35
N ALA A 140 -9.67 -12.96 0.17
CA ALA A 140 -11.11 -12.98 -0.07
C ALA A 140 -11.81 -14.08 0.76
N ALA A 141 -11.21 -15.26 0.82
CA ALA A 141 -11.77 -16.39 1.57
C ALA A 141 -11.77 -16.16 3.10
N LEU A 142 -10.71 -15.53 3.61
CA LEU A 142 -10.55 -15.29 5.05
C LEU A 142 -11.28 -14.03 5.54
N GLY A 143 -11.56 -13.10 4.63
CA GLY A 143 -12.25 -11.84 4.96
C GLY A 143 -13.77 -11.89 4.84
N SER A 144 -14.34 -13.05 4.51
CA SER A 144 -15.78 -13.26 4.39
C SER A 144 -16.45 -13.61 5.71
#